data_f11fa38a8925ce2ffb0b8a9214d2f255
#
_entry.id   f11fa38a8925ce2ffb0b8a9214d2f255
#
_cell.length_a   1.000
_cell.length_b   1.000
_cell.length_c   1.000
_cell.angle_alpha   90.00
_cell.angle_beta   90.00
_cell.angle_gamma   90.00
#
_symmetry.space_group_name_H-M   'P 1'
#
loop_
_entity.id
_entity.type
_entity.pdbx_description
1 polymer ?
#
loop_
_entity_poly.entity_id
_entity_poly.type
_entity_poly.pdbx_seq_one_letter_code
_entity_poly.pdbx_strand_id
1 'polypeptide(L)'
;MNATSSWYGTTGAHPGFAGPIPPQPYAPTRWPVWRILDLVATISLFGVYAFEVLALLYFSIFWAMAADSCGTAGCDYGKLDTAYFLNDVCGIVVYLVTLVVAVVLLVLRRPAFWLPLLGGLIQIALLVAALEQLAGVSPT
;
A
#
# COMPACT_ATOMS: atom_id res chain seq x y z
N MET A 1 -43.49 -62.23 4.14
CA MET A 1 -44.80 -61.63 4.43
C MET A 1 -44.51 -60.23 4.95
N ASN A 2 -44.58 -59.19 4.16
CA ASN A 2 -44.96 -57.83 4.51
C ASN A 2 -44.83 -56.98 3.24
N ALA A 3 -45.98 -56.67 2.66
CA ALA A 3 -46.13 -55.78 1.54
C ALA A 3 -46.11 -54.37 2.06
N THR A 4 -45.11 -53.57 1.63
CA THR A 4 -45.10 -52.11 1.77
C THR A 4 -45.53 -51.50 0.44
N SER A 5 -46.74 -51.04 0.38
CA SER A 5 -47.37 -50.35 -0.71
C SER A 5 -46.68 -48.95 -0.88
N SER A 6 -46.02 -48.81 -2.01
CA SER A 6 -45.48 -47.52 -2.48
C SER A 6 -46.62 -46.63 -2.97
N TRP A 7 -46.92 -45.56 -2.24
CA TRP A 7 -47.76 -44.47 -2.70
C TRP A 7 -46.92 -43.43 -3.43
N TYR A 8 -46.72 -43.60 -4.74
CA TYR A 8 -46.30 -42.52 -5.60
C TYR A 8 -47.50 -41.63 -5.91
N GLY A 9 -47.69 -40.61 -5.09
CA GLY A 9 -48.57 -39.52 -5.44
C GLY A 9 -47.97 -38.69 -6.58
N THR A 10 -48.45 -38.91 -7.79
CA THR A 10 -48.25 -37.99 -8.91
C THR A 10 -48.99 -36.69 -8.61
N THR A 11 -48.35 -35.75 -7.93
CA THR A 11 -48.84 -34.38 -7.84
C THR A 11 -48.67 -33.74 -9.20
N GLY A 12 -49.81 -33.62 -9.91
CA GLY A 12 -49.91 -32.89 -11.17
C GLY A 12 -49.36 -31.48 -10.99
N ALA A 13 -48.34 -31.13 -11.78
CA ALA A 13 -47.85 -29.78 -11.90
C ALA A 13 -48.98 -28.90 -12.44
N HIS A 14 -49.69 -28.20 -11.54
CA HIS A 14 -50.54 -27.11 -11.94
C HIS A 14 -49.59 -26.02 -12.57
N PRO A 15 -49.87 -25.52 -13.78
CA PRO A 15 -49.26 -24.32 -14.28
C PRO A 15 -49.79 -23.15 -13.46
N GLY A 16 -49.29 -23.06 -12.20
CA GLY A 16 -49.65 -21.98 -11.29
C GLY A 16 -48.98 -20.70 -11.80
N PHE A 17 -49.82 -19.69 -12.00
CA PHE A 17 -49.45 -18.32 -12.21
C PHE A 17 -48.22 -17.99 -11.32
N ALA A 18 -47.07 -17.69 -11.94
CA ALA A 18 -45.93 -17.09 -11.25
C ALA A 18 -46.42 -15.72 -10.76
N GLY A 19 -46.94 -15.66 -9.55
CA GLY A 19 -47.24 -14.39 -8.88
C GLY A 19 -45.96 -13.53 -8.85
N PRO A 20 -46.10 -12.19 -8.79
CA PRO A 20 -44.94 -11.30 -8.68
C PRO A 20 -44.04 -11.77 -7.53
N ILE A 21 -42.80 -12.11 -7.84
CA ILE A 21 -41.78 -12.49 -6.82
C ILE A 21 -41.73 -11.34 -5.82
N PRO A 22 -42.04 -11.57 -4.53
CA PRO A 22 -41.94 -10.50 -3.54
C PRO A 22 -40.51 -9.96 -3.55
N PRO A 23 -40.32 -8.61 -3.49
CA PRO A 23 -39.00 -8.02 -3.46
C PRO A 23 -38.23 -8.64 -2.29
N GLN A 24 -37.15 -9.33 -2.62
CA GLN A 24 -36.28 -9.93 -1.60
C GLN A 24 -35.73 -8.79 -0.75
N PRO A 25 -35.84 -8.86 0.59
CA PRO A 25 -35.23 -7.85 1.47
C PRO A 25 -33.76 -7.75 1.11
N TYR A 26 -33.30 -6.56 0.77
CA TYR A 26 -31.91 -6.27 0.47
C TYR A 26 -31.11 -6.60 1.74
N ALA A 27 -30.55 -7.81 1.81
CA ALA A 27 -29.66 -8.17 2.89
C ALA A 27 -28.43 -7.27 2.75
N PRO A 28 -28.12 -6.43 3.74
CA PRO A 28 -26.93 -5.58 3.68
C PRO A 28 -25.72 -6.49 3.44
N THR A 29 -25.01 -6.29 2.35
CA THR A 29 -23.81 -7.04 2.00
C THR A 29 -22.78 -6.77 3.09
N ARG A 30 -22.73 -7.63 4.10
CA ARG A 30 -21.70 -7.56 5.14
C ARG A 30 -20.36 -7.81 4.46
N TRP A 31 -19.50 -6.80 4.50
CA TRP A 31 -18.14 -6.92 4.01
C TRP A 31 -17.45 -8.06 4.79
N PRO A 32 -16.80 -9.00 4.11
CA PRO A 32 -16.10 -10.08 4.80
C PRO A 32 -14.99 -9.47 5.68
N VAL A 33 -14.87 -9.96 6.90
CA VAL A 33 -13.98 -9.40 7.95
C VAL A 33 -12.54 -9.23 7.45
N TRP A 34 -12.05 -10.16 6.63
CA TRP A 34 -10.70 -10.09 6.07
C TRP A 34 -10.46 -8.85 5.17
N ARG A 35 -11.50 -8.32 4.49
CA ARG A 35 -11.38 -7.08 3.71
C ARG A 35 -11.27 -5.84 4.59
N ILE A 36 -11.98 -5.84 5.69
CA ILE A 36 -11.87 -4.74 6.67
C ILE A 36 -10.47 -4.77 7.26
N LEU A 37 -9.95 -5.94 7.58
CA LEU A 37 -8.58 -6.11 8.10
C LEU A 37 -7.53 -5.66 7.06
N ASP A 38 -7.66 -6.04 5.79
CA ASP A 38 -6.75 -5.60 4.72
C ASP A 38 -6.78 -4.08 4.54
N LEU A 39 -7.96 -3.47 4.55
CA LEU A 39 -8.12 -2.02 4.45
C LEU A 39 -7.47 -1.30 5.65
N VAL A 40 -7.76 -1.74 6.88
CA VAL A 40 -7.20 -1.14 8.09
C VAL A 40 -5.68 -1.31 8.12
N ALA A 41 -5.17 -2.50 7.79
CA ALA A 41 -3.74 -2.77 7.72
C ALA A 41 -3.06 -1.87 6.66
N THR A 42 -3.64 -1.76 5.48
CA THR A 42 -3.11 -0.92 4.39
C THR A 42 -3.05 0.55 4.82
N ILE A 43 -4.13 1.09 5.39
CA ILE A 43 -4.16 2.49 5.86
C ILE A 43 -3.13 2.73 6.96
N SER A 44 -3.04 1.82 7.94
CA SER A 44 -2.08 1.93 9.04
C SER A 44 -0.64 1.88 8.56
N LEU A 45 -0.30 0.96 7.65
CA LEU A 45 1.03 0.83 7.07
C LEU A 45 1.39 2.04 6.20
N PHE A 46 0.45 2.61 5.42
CA PHE A 46 0.69 3.85 4.70
C PHE A 46 0.89 5.04 5.64
N GLY A 47 0.21 5.07 6.79
CA GLY A 47 0.45 6.08 7.82
C GLY A 47 1.88 6.01 8.37
N VAL A 48 2.39 4.81 8.67
CA VAL A 48 3.77 4.59 9.10
C VAL A 48 4.76 4.99 7.99
N TYR A 49 4.49 4.58 6.75
CA TYR A 49 5.33 4.91 5.59
C TYR A 49 5.37 6.43 5.32
N ALA A 50 4.23 7.12 5.43
CA ALA A 50 4.18 8.58 5.33
C ALA A 50 5.04 9.25 6.41
N PHE A 51 4.97 8.74 7.65
CA PHE A 51 5.81 9.23 8.74
C PHE A 51 7.31 9.00 8.48
N GLU A 52 7.68 7.83 7.94
CA GLU A 52 9.06 7.53 7.51
C GLU A 52 9.55 8.55 6.48
N VAL A 53 8.79 8.79 5.40
CA VAL A 53 9.16 9.76 4.36
C VAL A 53 9.31 11.17 4.94
N LEU A 54 8.38 11.61 5.79
CA LEU A 54 8.47 12.93 6.45
C LEU A 54 9.69 13.03 7.36
N ALA A 55 10.01 11.97 8.10
CA ALA A 55 11.20 11.93 8.95
C ALA A 55 12.48 12.04 8.11
N LEU A 56 12.57 11.34 7.00
CA LEU A 56 13.73 11.40 6.10
C LEU A 56 13.88 12.78 5.46
N LEU A 57 12.79 13.44 5.03
CA LEU A 57 12.80 14.82 4.55
C LEU A 57 13.26 15.79 5.65
N TYR A 58 12.83 15.57 6.89
CA TYR A 58 13.29 16.39 8.01
C TYR A 58 14.79 16.19 8.27
N PHE A 59 15.27 14.93 8.23
CA PHE A 59 16.69 14.64 8.40
C PHE A 59 17.57 15.17 7.28
N SER A 60 17.06 15.23 6.03
CA SER A 60 17.82 15.77 4.90
C SER A 60 18.24 17.24 5.11
N ILE A 61 17.47 18.04 5.88
CA ILE A 61 17.81 19.41 6.23
C ILE A 61 19.17 19.47 6.94
N PHE A 62 19.49 18.47 7.77
CA PHE A 62 20.77 18.42 8.49
C PHE A 62 21.98 18.09 7.60
N TRP A 63 21.75 17.59 6.37
CA TRP A 63 22.84 17.29 5.44
C TRP A 63 23.53 18.56 4.94
N ALA A 64 22.83 19.69 4.92
CA ALA A 64 23.44 20.98 4.65
C ALA A 64 24.59 21.30 5.63
N MET A 65 24.46 20.86 6.91
CA MET A 65 25.48 21.05 7.92
C MET A 65 26.75 20.20 7.65
N ALA A 66 26.62 19.08 6.91
CA ALA A 66 27.78 18.29 6.51
C ALA A 66 28.69 19.07 5.54
N ALA A 67 28.13 19.96 4.73
CA ALA A 67 28.88 20.85 3.83
C ALA A 67 29.63 21.96 4.58
N ASP A 68 29.16 22.39 5.76
CA ASP A 68 29.80 23.43 6.56
C ASP A 68 31.16 22.97 7.12
N SER A 69 31.38 21.66 7.25
CA SER A 69 32.63 21.07 7.72
C SER A 69 33.78 21.12 6.68
N CYS A 70 33.48 21.51 5.45
CA CYS A 70 34.41 21.42 4.33
C CYS A 70 35.52 22.48 4.29
N GLY A 71 35.52 23.46 5.12
CA GLY A 71 36.58 24.47 5.21
C GLY A 71 37.07 25.00 3.84
N THR A 72 38.38 25.24 3.73
CA THR A 72 39.03 25.76 2.49
C THR A 72 39.36 24.64 1.46
N ALA A 73 39.15 23.38 1.80
CA ALA A 73 39.66 22.23 0.99
C ALA A 73 38.70 21.80 -0.16
N GLY A 74 37.62 22.51 -0.40
CA GLY A 74 36.67 22.22 -1.49
C GLY A 74 35.90 20.92 -1.29
N CYS A 75 34.56 20.99 -1.30
CA CYS A 75 33.66 19.84 -1.25
C CYS A 75 33.16 19.46 -2.64
N ASP A 76 32.86 18.18 -2.80
CA ASP A 76 32.11 17.69 -3.97
C ASP A 76 30.59 17.91 -3.78
N TYR A 77 30.17 19.15 -4.07
CA TYR A 77 28.76 19.52 -4.00
C TYR A 77 27.86 18.70 -4.94
N GLY A 78 28.43 18.12 -6.01
CA GLY A 78 27.67 17.25 -6.92
C GLY A 78 27.17 15.95 -6.24
N LYS A 79 27.96 15.42 -5.29
CA LYS A 79 27.54 14.26 -4.49
C LYS A 79 26.46 14.63 -3.49
N LEU A 80 26.55 15.82 -2.89
CA LEU A 80 25.53 16.33 -1.98
C LEU A 80 24.19 16.51 -2.71
N ASP A 81 24.20 17.15 -3.89
CA ASP A 81 23.01 17.33 -4.71
C ASP A 81 22.39 15.99 -5.12
N THR A 82 23.24 15.01 -5.48
CA THR A 82 22.79 13.65 -5.80
C THR A 82 22.12 12.97 -4.58
N ALA A 83 22.68 13.16 -3.38
CA ALA A 83 22.11 12.61 -2.16
C ALA A 83 20.71 13.18 -1.87
N TYR A 84 20.53 14.50 -2.00
CA TYR A 84 19.22 15.14 -1.88
C TYR A 84 18.24 14.64 -2.93
N PHE A 85 18.66 14.56 -4.18
CA PHE A 85 17.80 14.06 -5.26
C PHE A 85 17.32 12.63 -4.99
N LEU A 86 18.21 11.72 -4.56
CA LEU A 86 17.87 10.34 -4.25
C LEU A 86 16.90 10.25 -3.05
N ASN A 87 17.19 10.99 -1.98
CA ASN A 87 16.36 10.88 -0.77
C ASN A 87 15.02 11.61 -0.93
N ASP A 88 15.05 12.87 -1.35
CA ASP A 88 13.88 13.73 -1.31
C ASP A 88 13.00 13.53 -2.55
N VAL A 89 13.57 13.69 -3.76
CA VAL A 89 12.78 13.62 -4.99
C VAL A 89 12.36 12.18 -5.30
N CYS A 90 13.32 11.25 -5.37
CA CYS A 90 12.99 9.85 -5.66
C CYS A 90 12.15 9.23 -4.55
N GLY A 91 12.39 9.58 -3.29
CA GLY A 91 11.61 9.13 -2.15
C GLY A 91 10.13 9.53 -2.24
N ILE A 92 9.86 10.81 -2.53
CA ILE A 92 8.48 11.30 -2.72
C ILE A 92 7.82 10.60 -3.93
N VAL A 93 8.55 10.45 -5.04
CA VAL A 93 8.01 9.78 -6.24
C VAL A 93 7.64 8.33 -5.94
N VAL A 94 8.49 7.57 -5.26
CA VAL A 94 8.20 6.18 -4.86
C VAL A 94 6.97 6.13 -3.94
N TYR A 95 6.86 7.03 -2.97
CA TYR A 95 5.69 7.13 -2.10
C TYR A 95 4.40 7.36 -2.91
N LEU A 96 4.40 8.34 -3.81
CA LEU A 96 3.22 8.68 -4.62
C LEU A 96 2.83 7.52 -5.56
N VAL A 97 3.80 6.88 -6.20
CA VAL A 97 3.56 5.74 -7.09
C VAL A 97 2.97 4.57 -6.31
N THR A 98 3.54 4.21 -5.16
CA THR A 98 3.01 3.13 -4.32
C THR A 98 1.60 3.45 -3.80
N LEU A 99 1.32 4.70 -3.45
CA LEU A 99 -0.01 5.15 -3.03
C LEU A 99 -1.03 5.00 -4.15
N VAL A 100 -0.72 5.46 -5.36
CA VAL A 100 -1.62 5.34 -6.52
C VAL A 100 -1.91 3.87 -6.84
N VAL A 101 -0.86 3.02 -6.88
CA VAL A 101 -1.01 1.59 -7.13
C VAL A 101 -1.86 0.92 -6.05
N ALA A 102 -1.67 1.28 -4.78
CA ALA A 102 -2.46 0.75 -3.67
C ALA A 102 -3.95 1.12 -3.81
N VAL A 103 -4.26 2.38 -4.15
CA VAL A 103 -5.64 2.82 -4.39
C VAL A 103 -6.26 2.04 -5.54
N VAL A 104 -5.54 1.85 -6.65
CA VAL A 104 -6.00 1.05 -7.79
C VAL A 104 -6.29 -0.40 -7.38
N LEU A 105 -5.39 -1.05 -6.61
CA LEU A 105 -5.60 -2.42 -6.15
C LEU A 105 -6.80 -2.53 -5.18
N LEU A 106 -7.00 -1.56 -4.30
CA LEU A 106 -8.16 -1.51 -3.41
C LEU A 106 -9.47 -1.39 -4.20
N VAL A 107 -9.50 -0.55 -5.25
CA VAL A 107 -10.65 -0.42 -6.16
C VAL A 107 -10.90 -1.74 -6.91
N LEU A 108 -9.84 -2.41 -7.37
CA LEU A 108 -9.90 -3.72 -8.03
C LEU A 108 -10.17 -4.88 -7.05
N ARG A 109 -10.36 -4.57 -5.76
CA ARG A 109 -10.62 -5.54 -4.69
C ARG A 109 -9.49 -6.57 -4.50
N ARG A 110 -8.24 -6.19 -4.81
CA ARG A 110 -7.04 -7.00 -4.58
C ARG A 110 -6.39 -6.62 -3.26
N PRO A 111 -5.69 -7.56 -2.57
CA PRO A 111 -4.96 -7.24 -1.35
C PRO A 111 -3.83 -6.25 -1.64
N ALA A 112 -3.75 -5.16 -0.87
CA ALA A 112 -2.81 -4.06 -1.10
C ALA A 112 -1.82 -3.85 0.06
N PHE A 113 -1.94 -4.58 1.17
CA PHE A 113 -1.14 -4.39 2.39
C PHE A 113 0.38 -4.56 2.20
N TRP A 114 0.82 -5.31 1.18
CA TRP A 114 2.25 -5.53 0.89
C TRP A 114 2.93 -4.35 0.18
N LEU A 115 2.16 -3.45 -0.46
CA LEU A 115 2.71 -2.30 -1.21
C LEU A 115 3.46 -1.30 -0.32
N PRO A 116 2.91 -0.85 0.82
CA PRO A 116 3.65 0.06 1.70
C PRO A 116 4.93 -0.59 2.26
N LEU A 117 4.95 -1.91 2.48
CA LEU A 117 6.15 -2.63 2.89
C LEU A 117 7.23 -2.60 1.79
N LEU A 118 6.83 -2.85 0.55
CA LEU A 118 7.74 -2.76 -0.59
C LEU A 118 8.24 -1.33 -0.80
N GLY A 119 7.35 -0.33 -0.70
CA GLY A 119 7.70 1.08 -0.76
C GLY A 119 8.73 1.48 0.30
N GLY A 120 8.51 1.09 1.56
CA GLY A 120 9.44 1.32 2.66
C GLY A 120 10.81 0.67 2.44
N LEU A 121 10.85 -0.57 1.93
CA LEU A 121 12.12 -1.22 1.58
C LEU A 121 12.89 -0.46 0.49
N ILE A 122 12.20 0.01 -0.55
CA ILE A 122 12.81 0.84 -1.61
C ILE A 122 13.32 2.15 -1.00
N GLN A 123 12.57 2.77 -0.08
CA GLN A 123 12.96 4.00 0.60
C GLN A 123 14.25 3.81 1.41
N ILE A 124 14.36 2.70 2.16
CA ILE A 124 15.59 2.37 2.89
C ILE A 124 16.77 2.19 1.93
N ALA A 125 16.57 1.53 0.78
CA ALA A 125 17.62 1.37 -0.22
C ALA A 125 18.06 2.72 -0.81
N LEU A 126 17.14 3.64 -1.07
CA LEU A 126 17.44 5.01 -1.52
C LEU A 126 18.21 5.79 -0.46
N LEU A 127 17.83 5.66 0.82
CA LEU A 127 18.54 6.28 1.93
C LEU A 127 19.99 5.77 2.02
N VAL A 128 20.21 4.46 1.94
CA VAL A 128 21.55 3.88 1.96
C VAL A 128 22.40 4.43 0.81
N ALA A 129 21.85 4.47 -0.41
CA ALA A 129 22.54 5.05 -1.58
C ALA A 129 22.85 6.53 -1.38
N ALA A 130 21.93 7.31 -0.79
CA ALA A 130 22.15 8.72 -0.48
C ALA A 130 23.26 8.92 0.58
N LEU A 131 23.29 8.07 1.62
CA LEU A 131 24.35 8.11 2.65
C LEU A 131 25.73 7.75 2.08
N GLU A 132 25.81 6.83 1.12
CA GLU A 132 27.08 6.52 0.42
C GLU A 132 27.60 7.74 -0.36
N GLN A 133 26.71 8.48 -1.04
CA GLN A 133 27.08 9.73 -1.71
C GLN A 133 27.54 10.77 -0.69
N LEU A 134 26.84 10.91 0.42
CA LEU A 134 27.17 11.87 1.48
C LEU A 134 28.53 11.57 2.14
N ALA A 135 28.87 10.30 2.35
CA ALA A 135 30.17 9.88 2.87
C ALA A 135 31.33 10.27 1.93
N GLY A 136 31.07 10.38 0.62
CA GLY A 136 32.04 10.79 -0.36
C GLY A 136 32.20 12.33 -0.55
N VAL A 137 31.45 13.13 0.23
CA VAL A 137 31.54 14.62 0.16
C VAL A 137 32.78 15.13 0.85
N SER A 138 33.28 14.44 1.90
CA SER A 138 34.50 14.85 2.63
C SER A 138 35.73 14.64 1.76
N PRO A 139 36.71 15.58 1.77
CA PRO A 139 38.00 15.37 1.14
C PRO A 139 38.71 14.18 1.81
N THR A 140 39.21 13.25 1.02
CA THR A 140 40.10 12.15 1.45
C THR A 140 41.48 12.65 1.74
#